data_cd73809ae4cf7218b79b7487956985f8
#
_entry.id   cd73809ae4cf7218b79b7487956985f8
#
_cell.length_a   1.000
_cell.length_b   1.000
_cell.length_c   1.000
_cell.angle_alpha   90.00
_cell.angle_beta   90.00
_cell.angle_gamma   90.00
#
_symmetry.space_group_name_H-M   'P 1'
#
loop_
_entity.id
_entity.type
_entity.pdbx_description
1 polymer ?
#
loop_
_entity_poly.entity_id
_entity_poly.type
_entity_poly.pdbx_seq_one_letter_code
_entity_poly.pdbx_strand_id
1 'polypeptide(L)'
;NTALIFAGGSGIRMNAKAKPKQFLELNGRAIIIHTLEYFENHPEIDSICIVIIESWIDYLKELLERYSIKKVKWVVAGGITGQESIFNGLQAIYKDCDHPEDCVVLIHDGVRPLINDTLISDNIASVRKFGSAITVSPVIETIVTANENNQIQSVTDRKLCMHARAPQSFILKDIYTAHLKAIDENIHDMIDSASLMKYYRYKLYTVDGPVENIKITTPMDYYLFRAIYEARENSQIFGI
;
A
#
# COMPACT_ATOMS: atom_id res chain seq x y z
N ASN A 1 -10.39 6.72 10.88
CA ASN A 1 -9.72 5.88 9.88
C ASN A 1 -8.39 6.51 9.49
N THR A 2 -7.30 5.76 9.50
CA THR A 2 -5.95 6.24 9.24
C THR A 2 -5.33 5.52 8.05
N ALA A 3 -4.77 6.27 7.10
CA ALA A 3 -3.96 5.68 6.04
C ALA A 3 -2.50 5.57 6.49
N LEU A 4 -1.91 4.38 6.40
CA LEU A 4 -0.48 4.16 6.59
C LEU A 4 0.16 3.96 5.24
N ILE A 5 0.92 4.96 4.77
CA ILE A 5 1.58 4.96 3.47
C ILE A 5 3.06 4.61 3.67
N PHE A 6 3.47 3.41 3.26
CA PHE A 6 4.86 3.03 3.40
C PHE A 6 5.63 3.17 2.08
N ALA A 7 6.74 3.86 2.15
CA ALA A 7 7.58 4.25 1.04
C ALA A 7 9.09 4.03 1.34
N GLY A 8 9.42 3.07 2.20
CA GLY A 8 10.78 2.78 2.66
C GLY A 8 11.70 2.09 1.65
N GLY A 9 11.21 1.70 0.47
CA GLY A 9 12.00 0.98 -0.51
C GLY A 9 13.06 1.86 -1.20
N SER A 10 14.32 1.42 -1.19
CA SER A 10 15.47 2.11 -1.80
C SER A 10 15.44 2.19 -3.35
N GLY A 11 14.49 1.51 -4.01
CA GLY A 11 14.34 1.59 -5.46
C GLY A 11 15.43 0.91 -6.30
N ILE A 12 16.19 -0.02 -5.73
CA ILE A 12 17.32 -0.72 -6.40
C ILE A 12 16.92 -1.27 -7.79
N ARG A 13 15.72 -1.82 -7.93
CA ARG A 13 15.19 -2.38 -9.19
C ARG A 13 14.87 -1.33 -10.26
N MET A 14 14.77 -0.05 -9.89
CA MET A 14 14.53 1.08 -10.81
C MET A 14 15.81 1.69 -11.36
N ASN A 15 17.02 1.22 -10.95
CA ASN A 15 18.30 1.85 -11.28
C ASN A 15 18.34 3.38 -10.98
N ALA A 16 17.51 3.83 -10.07
CA ALA A 16 17.40 5.24 -9.68
C ALA A 16 18.59 5.60 -8.78
N LYS A 17 19.75 5.86 -9.39
CA LYS A 17 21.00 6.16 -8.66
C LYS A 17 20.95 7.46 -7.85
N ALA A 18 20.07 8.39 -8.22
CA ALA A 18 20.04 9.75 -7.63
C ALA A 18 18.80 10.04 -6.77
N LYS A 19 17.65 9.39 -7.03
CA LYS A 19 16.38 9.71 -6.37
C LYS A 19 15.55 8.44 -6.16
N PRO A 20 15.04 8.14 -4.95
CA PRO A 20 14.17 7.00 -4.72
C PRO A 20 12.92 7.05 -5.59
N LYS A 21 12.41 5.88 -6.00
CA LYS A 21 11.33 5.75 -6.98
C LYS A 21 10.02 6.49 -6.60
N GLN A 22 9.71 6.59 -5.32
CA GLN A 22 8.54 7.31 -4.81
C GLN A 22 8.59 8.81 -5.08
N PHE A 23 9.77 9.35 -5.37
CA PHE A 23 9.99 10.74 -5.73
C PHE A 23 10.20 10.96 -7.23
N LEU A 24 10.16 9.93 -8.07
CA LEU A 24 10.09 10.12 -9.52
C LEU A 24 8.81 10.87 -9.86
N GLU A 25 8.87 11.72 -10.86
CA GLU A 25 7.81 12.67 -11.15
C GLU A 25 7.04 12.30 -12.43
N LEU A 26 5.74 12.44 -12.38
CA LEU A 26 4.85 12.50 -13.55
C LEU A 26 4.11 13.84 -13.51
N ASN A 27 4.14 14.59 -14.63
CA ASN A 27 3.53 15.92 -14.74
C ASN A 27 3.97 16.89 -13.63
N GLY A 28 5.26 16.85 -13.23
CA GLY A 28 5.82 17.71 -12.19
C GLY A 28 5.46 17.32 -10.75
N ARG A 29 4.75 16.20 -10.53
CA ARG A 29 4.40 15.68 -9.20
C ARG A 29 5.10 14.37 -8.93
N ALA A 30 5.65 14.21 -7.73
CA ALA A 30 6.22 12.96 -7.27
C ALA A 30 5.14 11.87 -7.17
N ILE A 31 5.49 10.62 -7.50
CA ILE A 31 4.56 9.46 -7.44
C ILE A 31 3.87 9.38 -6.08
N ILE A 32 4.60 9.61 -4.99
CA ILE A 32 4.03 9.57 -3.65
C ILE A 32 2.93 10.62 -3.46
N ILE A 33 3.05 11.81 -4.08
CA ILE A 33 2.02 12.86 -4.00
C ILE A 33 0.75 12.42 -4.73
N HIS A 34 0.86 11.83 -5.93
CA HIS A 34 -0.30 11.24 -6.62
C HIS A 34 -1.03 10.21 -5.75
N THR A 35 -0.28 9.40 -4.97
CA THR A 35 -0.87 8.44 -4.04
C THR A 35 -1.54 9.13 -2.86
N LEU A 36 -0.87 10.11 -2.24
CA LEU A 36 -1.36 10.81 -1.05
C LEU A 36 -2.64 11.60 -1.32
N GLU A 37 -2.79 12.20 -2.48
CA GLU A 37 -3.96 13.02 -2.86
C GLU A 37 -5.28 12.24 -2.75
N TYR A 38 -5.30 10.93 -3.03
CA TYR A 38 -6.50 10.11 -2.83
C TYR A 38 -6.90 10.04 -1.35
N PHE A 39 -5.95 9.83 -0.45
CA PHE A 39 -6.22 9.76 0.99
C PHE A 39 -6.48 11.14 1.61
N GLU A 40 -5.77 12.18 1.13
CA GLU A 40 -5.99 13.57 1.56
C GLU A 40 -7.39 14.04 1.26
N ASN A 41 -7.89 13.76 0.04
CA ASN A 41 -9.19 14.24 -0.41
C ASN A 41 -10.35 13.34 0.04
N HIS A 42 -10.09 12.12 0.51
CA HIS A 42 -11.15 11.19 0.88
C HIS A 42 -11.82 11.58 2.21
N PRO A 43 -13.18 11.71 2.24
CA PRO A 43 -13.88 12.23 3.42
C PRO A 43 -13.81 11.30 4.64
N GLU A 44 -13.67 10.00 4.44
CA GLU A 44 -13.60 9.02 5.54
C GLU A 44 -12.18 8.80 6.09
N ILE A 45 -11.17 9.44 5.55
CA ILE A 45 -9.80 9.38 6.07
C ILE A 45 -9.54 10.59 6.97
N ASP A 46 -9.24 10.34 8.24
CA ASP A 46 -9.03 11.38 9.26
C ASP A 46 -7.56 11.79 9.36
N SER A 47 -6.65 10.87 9.10
CA SER A 47 -5.21 11.10 9.23
C SER A 47 -4.38 10.18 8.34
N ILE A 48 -3.14 10.59 8.09
CA ILE A 48 -2.17 9.85 7.29
C ILE A 48 -0.89 9.71 8.10
N CYS A 49 -0.33 8.50 8.12
CA CYS A 49 1.02 8.20 8.60
C CYS A 49 1.88 7.84 7.39
N ILE A 50 3.03 8.48 7.25
CA ILE A 50 3.97 8.15 6.17
C ILE A 50 5.23 7.53 6.79
N VAL A 51 5.60 6.35 6.28
CA VAL A 51 6.86 5.69 6.62
C VAL A 51 7.80 5.77 5.43
N ILE A 52 8.96 6.40 5.62
CA ILE A 52 9.88 6.70 4.53
C ILE A 52 11.34 6.52 4.96
N ILE A 53 12.23 6.47 3.98
CA ILE A 53 13.68 6.47 4.22
C ILE A 53 14.05 7.74 5.00
N GLU A 54 14.76 7.60 6.12
CA GLU A 54 15.07 8.66 7.06
C GLU A 54 15.68 9.90 6.39
N SER A 55 16.67 9.71 5.52
CA SER A 55 17.36 10.79 4.81
C SER A 55 16.47 11.60 3.84
N TRP A 56 15.22 11.16 3.60
CA TRP A 56 14.28 11.81 2.70
C TRP A 56 13.09 12.44 3.43
N ILE A 57 13.07 12.43 4.75
CA ILE A 57 11.99 13.01 5.56
C ILE A 57 11.82 14.51 5.30
N ASP A 58 12.90 15.27 5.30
CA ASP A 58 12.83 16.72 5.12
C ASP A 58 12.36 17.08 3.69
N TYR A 59 12.85 16.40 2.67
CA TYR A 59 12.37 16.58 1.30
C TYR A 59 10.88 16.21 1.17
N LEU A 60 10.43 15.16 1.84
CA LEU A 60 9.01 14.83 1.87
C LEU A 60 8.19 15.95 2.50
N LYS A 61 8.61 16.52 3.63
CA LYS A 61 7.90 17.63 4.29
C LYS A 61 7.76 18.85 3.38
N GLU A 62 8.80 19.20 2.62
CA GLU A 62 8.72 20.27 1.61
C GLU A 62 7.67 19.98 0.54
N LEU A 63 7.55 18.71 0.10
CA LEU A 63 6.53 18.31 -0.85
C LEU A 63 5.11 18.38 -0.23
N LEU A 64 4.93 17.93 1.02
CA LEU A 64 3.64 18.00 1.72
C LEU A 64 3.13 19.44 1.83
N GLU A 65 4.00 20.38 2.16
CA GLU A 65 3.67 21.81 2.20
C GLU A 65 3.31 22.34 0.81
N ARG A 66 4.16 22.05 -0.19
CA ARG A 66 3.98 22.51 -1.59
C ARG A 66 2.63 22.08 -2.18
N TYR A 67 2.20 20.84 -1.88
CA TYR A 67 0.96 20.27 -2.39
C TYR A 67 -0.20 20.34 -1.41
N SER A 68 -0.03 21.06 -0.28
CA SER A 68 -1.07 21.28 0.72
C SER A 68 -1.68 19.97 1.27
N ILE A 69 -0.86 18.95 1.48
CA ILE A 69 -1.27 17.69 2.13
C ILE A 69 -1.32 17.93 3.64
N LYS A 70 -2.51 17.98 4.23
CA LYS A 70 -2.75 18.43 5.61
C LYS A 70 -3.08 17.32 6.60
N LYS A 71 -3.60 16.16 6.12
CA LYS A 71 -3.98 15.03 6.96
C LYS A 71 -2.78 14.24 7.50
N VAL A 72 -1.56 14.53 7.05
CA VAL A 72 -0.35 13.85 7.53
C VAL A 72 -0.06 14.29 8.96
N LYS A 73 -0.24 13.35 9.91
CA LYS A 73 0.07 13.56 11.32
C LYS A 73 1.45 13.00 11.70
N TRP A 74 1.86 11.91 11.08
CA TRP A 74 3.13 11.23 11.41
C TRP A 74 3.97 11.01 10.15
N VAL A 75 5.25 11.36 10.25
CA VAL A 75 6.27 11.00 9.28
C VAL A 75 7.37 10.26 10.04
N VAL A 76 7.54 8.99 9.75
CA VAL A 76 8.40 8.06 10.52
C VAL A 76 9.47 7.48 9.62
N ALA A 77 10.64 7.23 10.18
CA ALA A 77 11.68 6.49 9.49
C ALA A 77 11.29 5.03 9.28
N GLY A 78 11.58 4.49 8.10
CA GLY A 78 11.43 3.08 7.80
C GLY A 78 12.44 2.22 8.55
N GLY A 79 12.16 0.92 8.61
CA GLY A 79 13.06 -0.09 9.13
C GLY A 79 13.88 -0.78 8.03
N ILE A 80 14.60 -1.83 8.42
CA ILE A 80 15.44 -2.63 7.51
C ILE A 80 14.57 -3.42 6.52
N THR A 81 13.40 -3.91 6.98
CA THR A 81 12.45 -4.67 6.18
C THR A 81 11.15 -3.89 5.93
N GLY A 82 10.35 -4.35 4.98
CA GLY A 82 9.00 -3.81 4.75
C GLY A 82 8.10 -4.03 5.97
N GLN A 83 8.19 -5.20 6.62
CA GLN A 83 7.45 -5.53 7.82
C GLN A 83 7.80 -4.59 8.98
N GLU A 84 9.09 -4.34 9.22
CA GLU A 84 9.54 -3.41 10.24
C GLU A 84 9.11 -1.96 9.94
N SER A 85 9.19 -1.55 8.68
CA SER A 85 8.72 -0.23 8.25
C SER A 85 7.22 -0.03 8.56
N ILE A 86 6.39 -1.04 8.24
CA ILE A 86 4.95 -1.01 8.57
C ILE A 86 4.76 -0.96 10.09
N PHE A 87 5.49 -1.75 10.86
CA PHE A 87 5.42 -1.74 12.31
C PHE A 87 5.74 -0.38 12.92
N ASN A 88 6.80 0.30 12.44
CA ASN A 88 7.15 1.65 12.90
C ASN A 88 5.99 2.64 12.73
N GLY A 89 5.33 2.60 11.58
CA GLY A 89 4.13 3.40 11.33
C GLY A 89 2.95 3.02 12.20
N LEU A 90 2.66 1.74 12.35
CA LEU A 90 1.60 1.25 13.24
C LEU A 90 1.85 1.66 14.70
N GLN A 91 3.09 1.60 15.16
CA GLN A 91 3.47 2.01 16.52
C GLN A 91 3.23 3.51 16.74
N ALA A 92 3.56 4.36 15.75
CA ALA A 92 3.30 5.79 15.84
C ALA A 92 1.79 6.09 15.93
N ILE A 93 0.99 5.44 15.09
CA ILE A 93 -0.48 5.59 15.12
C ILE A 93 -1.04 5.07 16.44
N TYR A 94 -0.60 3.89 16.89
CA TYR A 94 -1.13 3.22 18.09
C TYR A 94 -0.90 4.04 19.37
N LYS A 95 0.26 4.71 19.47
CA LYS A 95 0.59 5.55 20.65
C LYS A 95 -0.36 6.73 20.83
N ASP A 96 -0.90 7.26 19.74
CA ASP A 96 -1.75 8.46 19.73
C ASP A 96 -3.23 8.10 19.53
N CYS A 97 -3.59 6.80 19.58
CA CYS A 97 -4.95 6.34 19.37
C CYS A 97 -5.57 5.86 20.68
N ASP A 98 -6.59 6.56 21.17
CA ASP A 98 -7.28 6.21 22.42
C ASP A 98 -8.09 4.92 22.31
N HIS A 99 -8.62 4.61 21.10
CA HIS A 99 -9.50 3.47 20.82
C HIS A 99 -9.00 2.64 19.64
N PRO A 100 -7.86 1.92 19.75
CA PRO A 100 -7.28 1.16 18.63
C PRO A 100 -8.16 -0.01 18.16
N GLU A 101 -9.11 -0.48 18.94
CA GLU A 101 -10.13 -1.46 18.57
C GLU A 101 -11.18 -0.92 17.61
N ASP A 102 -11.37 0.41 17.56
CA ASP A 102 -12.31 1.09 16.67
C ASP A 102 -11.63 1.78 15.50
N CYS A 103 -10.31 1.84 15.49
CA CYS A 103 -9.54 2.48 14.44
C CYS A 103 -9.30 1.53 13.26
N VAL A 104 -9.72 1.94 12.06
CA VAL A 104 -9.37 1.26 10.81
C VAL A 104 -8.06 1.84 10.30
N VAL A 105 -7.08 0.98 10.01
CA VAL A 105 -5.83 1.35 9.35
C VAL A 105 -5.78 0.74 7.95
N LEU A 106 -5.55 1.60 6.94
CA LEU A 106 -5.37 1.21 5.54
C LEU A 106 -3.87 1.25 5.22
N ILE A 107 -3.23 0.09 5.08
CA ILE A 107 -1.81 -0.03 4.77
C ILE A 107 -1.63 -0.03 3.26
N HIS A 108 -0.95 0.98 2.74
CA HIS A 108 -0.83 1.20 1.31
C HIS A 108 0.60 1.53 0.87
N ASP A 109 0.98 1.06 -0.33
CA ASP A 109 2.28 1.40 -0.93
C ASP A 109 2.28 2.85 -1.45
N GLY A 110 3.27 3.66 -1.06
CA GLY A 110 3.44 5.03 -1.57
C GLY A 110 3.74 5.13 -3.08
N VAL A 111 3.87 4.01 -3.74
CA VAL A 111 4.11 3.87 -5.20
C VAL A 111 3.00 3.11 -5.92
N ARG A 112 1.75 3.21 -5.41
CA ARG A 112 0.52 2.73 -6.08
C ARG A 112 -0.47 3.88 -6.28
N PRO A 113 -0.20 4.77 -7.23
CA PRO A 113 -1.00 5.98 -7.41
C PRO A 113 -2.31 5.76 -8.18
N LEU A 114 -2.62 4.53 -8.64
CA LEU A 114 -3.77 4.24 -9.48
C LEU A 114 -4.91 3.54 -8.72
N ILE A 115 -5.31 4.14 -7.59
CA ILE A 115 -6.51 3.77 -6.83
C ILE A 115 -7.67 4.72 -7.15
N ASN A 116 -8.79 4.58 -6.45
CA ASN A 116 -9.94 5.48 -6.50
C ASN A 116 -10.64 5.55 -5.13
N ASP A 117 -11.56 6.49 -4.98
CA ASP A 117 -12.28 6.74 -3.73
C ASP A 117 -13.16 5.56 -3.32
N THR A 118 -13.82 4.91 -4.28
CA THR A 118 -14.64 3.72 -4.03
C THR A 118 -13.83 2.62 -3.35
N LEU A 119 -12.61 2.36 -3.81
CA LEU A 119 -11.73 1.35 -3.20
C LEU A 119 -11.41 1.67 -1.74
N ILE A 120 -11.20 2.94 -1.40
CA ILE A 120 -10.94 3.36 -0.01
C ILE A 120 -12.17 3.11 0.84
N SER A 121 -13.36 3.56 0.40
CA SER A 121 -14.62 3.34 1.11
C SER A 121 -14.94 1.85 1.29
N ASP A 122 -14.77 1.04 0.26
CA ASP A 122 -15.04 -0.40 0.31
C ASP A 122 -14.11 -1.13 1.28
N ASN A 123 -12.83 -0.71 1.35
CA ASN A 123 -11.89 -1.22 2.35
C ASN A 123 -12.36 -0.89 3.77
N ILE A 124 -12.75 0.36 4.03
CA ILE A 124 -13.24 0.79 5.34
C ILE A 124 -14.51 0.00 5.71
N ALA A 125 -15.47 -0.10 4.80
CA ALA A 125 -16.72 -0.82 5.02
C ALA A 125 -16.48 -2.32 5.31
N SER A 126 -15.57 -2.97 4.57
CA SER A 126 -15.21 -4.36 4.79
C SER A 126 -14.55 -4.57 6.15
N VAL A 127 -13.62 -3.69 6.56
CA VAL A 127 -13.00 -3.79 7.90
C VAL A 127 -14.04 -3.60 9.00
N ARG A 128 -14.94 -2.63 8.87
CA ARG A 128 -16.03 -2.39 9.84
C ARG A 128 -16.93 -3.62 9.99
N LYS A 129 -17.17 -4.34 8.90
CA LYS A 129 -18.08 -5.50 8.88
C LYS A 129 -17.40 -6.81 9.26
N PHE A 130 -16.16 -7.01 8.84
CA PHE A 130 -15.50 -8.30 8.87
C PHE A 130 -14.14 -8.31 9.61
N GLY A 131 -13.63 -7.16 10.00
CA GLY A 131 -12.32 -7.00 10.67
C GLY A 131 -11.13 -6.88 9.72
N SER A 132 -11.31 -7.12 8.42
CA SER A 132 -10.22 -7.01 7.44
C SER A 132 -10.72 -6.69 6.03
N ALA A 133 -9.83 -6.14 5.21
CA ALA A 133 -10.04 -5.95 3.77
C ALA A 133 -8.71 -6.12 3.04
N ILE A 134 -8.64 -7.07 2.14
CA ILE A 134 -7.48 -7.28 1.27
C ILE A 134 -7.89 -6.92 -0.15
N THR A 135 -7.35 -5.82 -0.65
CA THR A 135 -7.60 -5.44 -2.04
C THR A 135 -7.05 -6.51 -2.98
N VAL A 136 -7.88 -6.95 -3.92
CA VAL A 136 -7.52 -7.96 -4.91
C VAL A 136 -7.87 -7.53 -6.32
N SER A 137 -7.22 -8.12 -7.31
CA SER A 137 -7.63 -8.05 -8.71
C SER A 137 -7.54 -9.45 -9.33
N PRO A 138 -8.37 -9.74 -10.38
CA PRO A 138 -8.37 -11.05 -10.99
C PRO A 138 -7.03 -11.38 -11.66
N VAL A 139 -6.70 -12.67 -11.67
CA VAL A 139 -5.58 -13.21 -12.46
C VAL A 139 -6.10 -13.51 -13.86
N ILE A 140 -5.46 -12.90 -14.86
CA ILE A 140 -5.83 -13.08 -16.29
C ILE A 140 -5.05 -14.24 -16.91
N GLU A 141 -3.77 -14.37 -16.59
CA GLU A 141 -2.87 -15.38 -17.14
C GLU A 141 -2.99 -16.72 -16.40
N THR A 142 -2.56 -17.80 -17.07
CA THR A 142 -2.48 -19.12 -16.45
C THR A 142 -1.36 -19.18 -15.42
N ILE A 143 -1.66 -19.63 -14.20
CA ILE A 143 -0.68 -19.80 -13.12
C ILE A 143 -0.20 -21.26 -13.12
N VAL A 144 1.13 -21.41 -13.13
CA VAL A 144 1.77 -22.70 -12.97
C VAL A 144 2.76 -22.66 -11.82
N THR A 145 2.94 -23.79 -11.13
CA THR A 145 4.08 -23.99 -10.23
C THR A 145 5.13 -24.85 -10.92
N ALA A 146 6.40 -24.53 -10.72
CA ALA A 146 7.52 -25.28 -11.25
C ALA A 146 8.44 -25.76 -10.12
N ASN A 147 9.15 -26.88 -10.33
CA ASN A 147 10.18 -27.34 -9.43
C ASN A 147 11.54 -26.70 -9.76
N GLU A 148 12.57 -27.05 -8.98
CA GLU A 148 13.95 -26.54 -9.16
C GLU A 148 14.56 -26.91 -10.53
N ASN A 149 14.03 -27.93 -11.20
CA ASN A 149 14.46 -28.36 -12.53
C ASN A 149 13.65 -27.70 -13.67
N ASN A 150 12.89 -26.65 -13.39
CA ASN A 150 12.00 -25.94 -14.32
C ASN A 150 10.88 -26.81 -14.92
N GLN A 151 10.51 -27.91 -14.28
CA GLN A 151 9.39 -28.76 -14.72
C GLN A 151 8.10 -28.23 -14.07
N ILE A 152 7.04 -28.09 -14.88
CA ILE A 152 5.71 -27.71 -14.37
C ILE A 152 5.19 -28.82 -13.44
N GLN A 153 4.91 -28.46 -12.19
CA GLN A 153 4.33 -29.36 -11.18
C GLN A 153 2.80 -29.31 -11.16
N SER A 154 2.25 -28.11 -11.28
CA SER A 154 0.79 -27.94 -11.29
C SER A 154 0.38 -26.76 -12.16
N VAL A 155 -0.86 -26.83 -12.63
CA VAL A 155 -1.59 -25.72 -13.27
C VAL A 155 -2.74 -25.37 -12.34
N THR A 156 -2.75 -24.15 -11.84
CA THR A 156 -3.76 -23.70 -10.88
C THR A 156 -4.99 -23.14 -11.62
N ASP A 157 -6.19 -23.47 -11.13
CA ASP A 157 -7.41 -22.85 -11.66
C ASP A 157 -7.40 -21.33 -11.34
N ARG A 158 -7.21 -20.52 -12.38
CA ARG A 158 -7.13 -19.06 -12.26
C ARG A 158 -8.38 -18.43 -11.65
N LYS A 159 -9.54 -19.10 -11.72
CA LYS A 159 -10.79 -18.62 -11.10
C LYS A 159 -10.69 -18.55 -9.57
N LEU A 160 -9.81 -19.33 -8.98
CA LEU A 160 -9.53 -19.37 -7.55
C LEU A 160 -8.34 -18.48 -7.14
N CYS A 161 -7.70 -17.84 -8.12
CA CYS A 161 -6.50 -17.02 -7.90
C CYS A 161 -6.80 -15.54 -8.07
N MET A 162 -6.26 -14.75 -7.16
CA MET A 162 -6.34 -13.30 -7.18
C MET A 162 -4.96 -12.70 -6.90
N HIS A 163 -4.65 -11.57 -7.52
CA HIS A 163 -3.50 -10.79 -7.13
C HIS A 163 -3.83 -9.98 -5.88
N ALA A 164 -3.15 -10.24 -4.77
CA ALA A 164 -3.21 -9.36 -3.61
C ALA A 164 -2.56 -8.01 -3.94
N ARG A 165 -3.26 -6.94 -3.64
CA ARG A 165 -2.88 -5.55 -3.89
C ARG A 165 -2.89 -4.76 -2.57
N ALA A 166 -2.80 -3.45 -2.67
CA ALA A 166 -3.00 -2.52 -1.59
C ALA A 166 -4.14 -1.52 -1.95
N PRO A 167 -4.84 -0.96 -0.94
CA PRO A 167 -4.58 -1.09 0.48
C PRO A 167 -4.92 -2.49 1.02
N GLN A 168 -4.21 -2.88 2.11
CA GLN A 168 -4.58 -3.99 2.97
C GLN A 168 -4.98 -3.39 4.31
N SER A 169 -6.22 -3.60 4.72
CA SER A 169 -6.83 -2.80 5.77
C SER A 169 -7.31 -3.68 6.92
N PHE A 170 -7.14 -3.20 8.15
CA PHE A 170 -7.41 -3.96 9.37
C PHE A 170 -7.87 -3.03 10.49
N ILE A 171 -8.39 -3.63 11.57
CA ILE A 171 -8.49 -2.96 12.87
C ILE A 171 -7.06 -2.75 13.40
N LEU A 172 -6.75 -1.54 13.83
CA LEU A 172 -5.40 -1.15 14.27
C LEU A 172 -4.86 -2.06 15.38
N LYS A 173 -5.68 -2.38 16.39
CA LYS A 173 -5.33 -3.25 17.49
C LYS A 173 -4.91 -4.65 17.00
N ASP A 174 -5.62 -5.20 16.03
CA ASP A 174 -5.38 -6.56 15.55
C ASP A 174 -4.06 -6.68 14.80
N ILE A 175 -3.84 -5.78 13.81
CA ILE A 175 -2.60 -5.79 13.03
C ILE A 175 -1.39 -5.42 13.89
N TYR A 176 -1.52 -4.47 14.82
CA TYR A 176 -0.46 -4.13 15.75
C TYR A 176 -0.08 -5.31 16.66
N THR A 177 -1.09 -6.04 17.19
CA THR A 177 -0.87 -7.24 18.00
C THR A 177 -0.18 -8.36 17.21
N ALA A 178 -0.56 -8.54 15.94
CA ALA A 178 0.09 -9.53 15.07
C ALA A 178 1.58 -9.20 14.84
N HIS A 179 1.92 -7.93 14.64
CA HIS A 179 3.32 -7.51 14.55
C HIS A 179 4.11 -7.73 15.84
N LEU A 180 3.52 -7.44 17.01
CA LEU A 180 4.18 -7.71 18.30
C LEU A 180 4.51 -9.19 18.46
N LYS A 181 3.56 -10.08 18.14
CA LYS A 181 3.79 -11.53 18.18
C LYS A 181 4.92 -11.96 17.24
N ALA A 182 4.94 -11.40 16.02
CA ALA A 182 6.00 -11.70 15.07
C ALA A 182 7.39 -11.28 15.57
N ILE A 183 7.47 -10.13 16.25
CA ILE A 183 8.72 -9.68 16.88
C ILE A 183 9.16 -10.64 17.98
N ASP A 184 8.25 -11.05 18.85
CA ASP A 184 8.55 -12.00 19.94
C ASP A 184 9.01 -13.38 19.41
N GLU A 185 8.47 -13.79 18.25
CA GLU A 185 8.81 -15.04 17.57
C GLU A 185 9.99 -14.91 16.59
N ASN A 186 10.65 -13.72 16.49
CA ASN A 186 11.72 -13.40 15.53
C ASN A 186 11.34 -13.64 14.06
N ILE A 187 10.09 -13.35 13.70
CA ILE A 187 9.59 -13.41 12.31
C ILE A 187 9.63 -12.01 11.70
N HIS A 188 10.52 -11.78 10.72
CA HIS A 188 10.81 -10.45 10.18
C HIS A 188 10.66 -10.34 8.65
N ASP A 189 10.26 -11.42 7.96
CA ASP A 189 10.32 -11.55 6.51
C ASP A 189 8.95 -11.83 5.86
N MET A 190 7.85 -11.54 6.54
CA MET A 190 6.52 -11.66 5.95
C MET A 190 6.40 -10.76 4.71
N ILE A 191 5.87 -11.35 3.63
CA ILE A 191 5.78 -10.71 2.31
C ILE A 191 4.93 -9.44 2.36
N ASP A 192 3.80 -9.51 3.08
CA ASP A 192 2.85 -8.41 3.24
C ASP A 192 2.01 -8.58 4.54
N SER A 193 1.15 -7.61 4.81
CA SER A 193 0.29 -7.62 6.00
C SER A 193 -0.75 -8.73 5.96
N ALA A 194 -1.26 -9.11 4.78
CA ALA A 194 -2.19 -10.22 4.64
C ALA A 194 -1.54 -11.55 5.03
N SER A 195 -0.30 -11.78 4.60
CA SER A 195 0.48 -12.97 4.96
C SER A 195 0.70 -13.06 6.46
N LEU A 196 1.08 -11.94 7.11
CA LEU A 196 1.25 -11.86 8.56
C LEU A 196 -0.04 -12.20 9.31
N MET A 197 -1.15 -11.56 8.94
CA MET A 197 -2.44 -11.79 9.59
C MET A 197 -2.95 -13.22 9.37
N LYS A 198 -2.73 -13.77 8.17
CA LYS A 198 -3.08 -15.17 7.87
C LYS A 198 -2.26 -16.16 8.68
N TYR A 199 -0.97 -15.89 8.87
CA TYR A 199 -0.08 -16.71 9.71
C TYR A 199 -0.63 -16.82 11.15
N TYR A 200 -1.11 -15.70 11.72
CA TYR A 200 -1.74 -15.67 13.04
C TYR A 200 -3.23 -16.04 13.01
N ARG A 201 -3.72 -16.70 11.93
CA ARG A 201 -5.05 -17.29 11.77
C ARG A 201 -6.21 -16.29 11.81
N TYR A 202 -5.97 -15.02 11.53
CA TYR A 202 -7.05 -14.07 11.30
C TYR A 202 -7.83 -14.45 10.03
N LYS A 203 -9.13 -14.19 10.04
CA LYS A 203 -9.97 -14.31 8.85
C LYS A 203 -9.76 -13.09 7.98
N LEU A 204 -9.48 -13.32 6.69
CA LEU A 204 -9.24 -12.24 5.72
C LEU A 204 -10.34 -12.26 4.66
N TYR A 205 -10.81 -11.07 4.31
CA TYR A 205 -11.85 -10.86 3.33
C TYR A 205 -11.32 -10.02 2.17
N THR A 206 -11.74 -10.34 0.96
CA THR A 206 -11.30 -9.66 -0.25
C THR A 206 -12.19 -8.46 -0.57
N VAL A 207 -11.60 -7.44 -1.15
CA VAL A 207 -12.26 -6.28 -1.75
C VAL A 207 -11.73 -6.14 -3.17
N ASP A 208 -12.62 -6.08 -4.15
CA ASP A 208 -12.23 -5.93 -5.54
C ASP A 208 -11.66 -4.54 -5.79
N GLY A 209 -10.48 -4.49 -6.40
CA GLY A 209 -9.80 -3.24 -6.75
C GLY A 209 -9.56 -3.11 -8.25
N PRO A 210 -9.25 -1.88 -8.70
CA PRO A 210 -8.96 -1.64 -10.11
C PRO A 210 -7.79 -2.51 -10.59
N VAL A 211 -7.90 -3.06 -11.80
CA VAL A 211 -6.83 -3.86 -12.41
C VAL A 211 -5.56 -3.02 -12.61
N GLU A 212 -5.72 -1.75 -12.87
CA GLU A 212 -4.65 -0.77 -13.03
C GLU A 212 -3.97 -0.36 -11.71
N ASN A 213 -4.43 -0.80 -10.54
CA ASN A 213 -3.77 -0.57 -9.24
C ASN A 213 -2.42 -1.31 -9.15
N ILE A 214 -1.48 -0.91 -10.00
CA ILE A 214 -0.14 -1.51 -10.09
C ILE A 214 0.80 -0.88 -9.07
N LYS A 215 1.80 -1.64 -8.63
CA LYS A 215 2.94 -1.15 -7.83
C LYS A 215 4.08 -0.76 -8.76
N ILE A 216 4.47 0.49 -8.77
CA ILE A 216 5.59 0.95 -9.58
C ILE A 216 6.89 0.43 -8.98
N THR A 217 7.49 -0.57 -9.62
CA THR A 217 8.70 -1.27 -9.16
C THR A 217 9.81 -1.29 -10.19
N THR A 218 9.46 -1.21 -11.47
CA THR A 218 10.36 -1.25 -12.61
C THR A 218 10.13 -0.03 -13.52
N PRO A 219 11.08 0.30 -14.43
CA PRO A 219 10.86 1.35 -15.44
C PRO A 219 9.61 1.10 -16.28
N MET A 220 9.28 -0.16 -16.61
CA MET A 220 8.09 -0.49 -17.38
C MET A 220 6.81 -0.09 -16.63
N ASP A 221 6.74 -0.32 -15.31
CA ASP A 221 5.60 0.07 -14.49
C ASP A 221 5.40 1.59 -14.50
N TYR A 222 6.47 2.37 -14.57
CA TYR A 222 6.39 3.82 -14.67
C TYR A 222 5.78 4.26 -15.99
N TYR A 223 6.18 3.67 -17.12
CA TYR A 223 5.57 3.97 -18.41
C TYR A 223 4.10 3.55 -18.48
N LEU A 224 3.76 2.43 -17.88
CA LEU A 224 2.38 1.98 -17.77
C LEU A 224 1.55 2.95 -16.92
N PHE A 225 2.08 3.38 -15.77
CA PHE A 225 1.47 4.41 -14.93
C PHE A 225 1.19 5.68 -15.72
N ARG A 226 2.17 6.18 -16.47
CA ARG A 226 2.03 7.37 -17.30
C ARG A 226 0.91 7.22 -18.34
N ALA A 227 0.88 6.12 -19.07
CA ALA A 227 -0.13 5.87 -20.09
C ALA A 227 -1.56 5.80 -19.50
N ILE A 228 -1.73 5.11 -18.35
CA ILE A 228 -3.02 5.01 -17.66
C ILE A 228 -3.44 6.38 -17.11
N TYR A 229 -2.50 7.14 -16.54
CA TYR A 229 -2.78 8.47 -16.01
C TYR A 229 -3.24 9.42 -17.13
N GLU A 230 -2.54 9.46 -18.25
CA GLU A 230 -2.93 10.23 -19.44
C GLU A 230 -4.30 9.81 -19.97
N ALA A 231 -4.62 8.51 -19.99
CA ALA A 231 -5.94 8.02 -20.40
C ALA A 231 -7.06 8.49 -19.45
N ARG A 232 -6.82 8.48 -18.13
CA ARG A 232 -7.78 8.99 -17.13
C ARG A 232 -8.01 10.51 -17.29
N GLU A 233 -6.95 11.30 -17.52
CA GLU A 233 -7.09 12.74 -17.79
C GLU A 233 -7.88 12.98 -19.07
N ASN A 234 -7.60 12.25 -20.13
CA ASN A 234 -8.31 12.37 -21.42
C ASN A 234 -9.80 12.00 -21.28
N SER A 235 -10.13 10.95 -20.52
CA SER A 235 -11.53 10.57 -20.31
C SER A 235 -12.32 11.64 -19.53
N GLN A 236 -11.69 12.36 -18.61
CA GLN A 236 -12.29 13.50 -17.91
C GLN A 236 -12.54 14.68 -18.86
N ILE A 237 -11.64 14.92 -19.82
CA ILE A 237 -11.74 16.03 -20.77
C ILE A 237 -12.70 15.71 -21.91
N PHE A 238 -12.64 14.52 -22.47
CA PHE A 238 -13.36 14.15 -23.69
C PHE A 238 -14.58 13.28 -23.46
N GLY A 239 -14.83 12.82 -22.21
CA GLY A 239 -15.99 11.97 -21.87
C GLY A 239 -15.95 10.57 -22.50
N ILE A 240 -14.76 10.06 -22.83
CA ILE A 240 -14.53 8.73 -23.42
C ILE A 240 -14.07 7.74 -22.36
#